data_97af856fe81c80e33105e81056515876
#
_entry.id   97af856fe81c80e33105e81056515876
#
_cell.length_a   1.000
_cell.length_b   1.000
_cell.length_c   1.000
_cell.angle_alpha   90.00
_cell.angle_beta   90.00
_cell.angle_gamma   90.00
#
_symmetry.space_group_name_H-M   'P 1'
#
loop_
_entity.id
_entity.type
_entity.pdbx_description
1 polymer ?
#
loop_
_entity_poly.entity_id
_entity_poly.type
_entity_poly.pdbx_seq_one_letter_code
_entity_poly.pdbx_strand_id
1 'polypeptide(L)'
;MSPRKYDYRRKLPHLQRDSKPLFVSFRTHRSWKLPPKLRDIVLECCLYHHGTRIRLHAAVVMPEHVHLMFSALKDANGESYSIPEIMQNIKSVSAHKINRAAERTGKVWQTESFDHVIRSSREFEAKVAYIAENPVMRRLVDIASDYKWLWLDPEDFYW
;
A
#
# COMPACT_ATOMS: atom_id res chain seq x y z
N MET A 1 -11.33 -28.90 2.31
CA MET A 1 -10.43 -27.75 2.32
C MET A 1 -10.77 -26.83 1.16
N SER A 2 -11.13 -25.60 1.44
CA SER A 2 -11.27 -24.62 0.36
C SER A 2 -9.92 -24.41 -0.30
N PRO A 3 -9.85 -24.32 -1.62
CA PRO A 3 -8.60 -23.98 -2.30
C PRO A 3 -8.13 -22.61 -1.78
N ARG A 4 -6.84 -22.47 -1.59
CA ARG A 4 -6.30 -21.19 -1.14
C ARG A 4 -6.56 -20.15 -2.22
N LYS A 5 -7.13 -19.03 -1.81
CA LYS A 5 -7.40 -17.91 -2.70
C LYS A 5 -6.14 -17.14 -3.08
N TYR A 6 -5.03 -17.35 -2.38
CA TYR A 6 -3.80 -16.59 -2.56
C TYR A 6 -2.63 -17.51 -2.75
N ASP A 7 -1.69 -17.07 -3.52
CA ASP A 7 -0.45 -17.80 -3.82
C ASP A 7 0.74 -17.35 -2.97
N TYR A 8 0.50 -16.53 -1.94
CA TYR A 8 1.52 -16.15 -0.97
C TYR A 8 1.38 -16.90 0.36
N ARG A 9 2.45 -16.90 1.11
CA ARG A 9 2.53 -17.49 2.46
C ARG A 9 2.99 -16.43 3.45
N ARG A 10 2.47 -16.50 4.67
CA ARG A 10 2.93 -15.67 5.77
C ARG A 10 3.94 -16.43 6.61
N LYS A 11 5.05 -15.77 6.95
CA LYS A 11 5.98 -16.24 7.97
C LYS A 11 5.32 -16.09 9.32
N LEU A 12 5.89 -16.72 10.38
CA LEU A 12 5.35 -16.61 11.73
C LEU A 12 5.04 -15.17 12.10
N PRO A 13 3.92 -14.93 12.79
CA PRO A 13 3.48 -13.59 13.09
C PRO A 13 4.46 -12.85 13.99
N HIS A 14 4.91 -11.71 13.53
CA HIS A 14 5.64 -10.77 14.33
C HIS A 14 4.68 -9.67 14.75
N LEU A 15 3.91 -10.01 15.76
CA LEU A 15 3.00 -9.03 16.17
C LEU A 15 3.59 -8.17 17.21
N GLN A 16 4.17 -7.19 16.90
CA GLN A 16 4.62 -6.38 17.72
C GLN A 16 4.48 -5.25 17.35
N ARG A 17 4.33 -4.49 17.68
CA ARG A 17 4.85 -4.18 18.66
C ARG A 17 4.46 -2.83 19.03
N ASP A 18 5.04 -1.83 18.68
CA ASP A 18 4.96 -0.48 19.23
C ASP A 18 3.87 0.40 18.61
N SER A 19 3.45 0.09 17.38
CA SER A 19 2.31 0.75 16.75
C SER A 19 1.47 -0.25 15.99
N LYS A 20 0.16 -0.06 16.05
CA LYS A 20 -0.77 -0.91 15.33
C LYS A 20 -0.69 -0.60 13.84
N PRO A 21 -0.80 -1.63 12.98
CA PRO A 21 -0.87 -1.40 11.55
C PRO A 21 -2.08 -0.56 11.17
N LEU A 22 -1.91 0.27 10.16
CA LEU A 22 -2.97 1.07 9.58
C LEU A 22 -3.21 0.64 8.15
N PHE A 23 -4.47 0.39 7.82
CA PHE A 23 -4.90 0.16 6.44
C PHE A 23 -5.35 1.50 5.87
N VAL A 24 -4.83 1.88 4.70
CA VAL A 24 -5.14 3.16 4.06
C VAL A 24 -5.52 2.91 2.60
N SER A 25 -6.55 3.61 2.14
CA SER A 25 -6.92 3.64 0.73
C SER A 25 -7.06 5.08 0.26
N PHE A 26 -6.59 5.36 -0.94
CA PHE A 26 -6.83 6.64 -1.60
C PHE A 26 -7.02 6.46 -3.10
N ARG A 27 -7.73 7.39 -3.71
CA ARG A 27 -8.18 7.27 -5.10
C ARG A 27 -7.68 8.42 -5.95
N THR A 28 -7.53 8.15 -7.25
CA THR A 28 -7.25 9.17 -8.23
C THR A 28 -8.41 10.17 -8.35
N HIS A 29 -8.07 11.40 -8.69
CA HIS A 29 -9.06 12.44 -8.97
C HIS A 29 -9.89 12.05 -10.20
N ARG A 30 -11.22 12.09 -10.06
CA ARG A 30 -12.19 11.73 -11.12
C ARG A 30 -11.99 10.31 -11.67
N SER A 31 -11.51 9.39 -10.83
CA SER A 31 -11.28 8.00 -11.21
C SER A 31 -10.34 7.82 -12.41
N TRP A 32 -9.39 8.74 -12.57
CA TRP A 32 -8.40 8.67 -13.65
C TRP A 32 -7.59 7.39 -13.55
N LYS A 33 -7.53 6.65 -14.67
CA LYS A 33 -6.78 5.40 -14.71
C LYS A 33 -5.31 5.66 -15.00
N LEU A 34 -4.46 5.35 -14.03
CA LEU A 34 -3.02 5.50 -14.15
C LEU A 34 -2.45 4.49 -15.16
N PRO A 35 -1.74 4.95 -16.19
CA PRO A 35 -0.98 4.06 -17.06
C PRO A 35 0.12 3.31 -16.28
N PRO A 36 0.63 2.18 -16.80
CA PRO A 36 1.66 1.38 -16.12
C PRO A 36 2.87 2.16 -15.59
N LYS A 37 3.43 3.05 -16.38
CA LYS A 37 4.60 3.86 -15.96
C LYS A 37 4.30 4.73 -14.75
N LEU A 38 3.08 5.23 -14.63
CA LEU A 38 2.67 6.07 -13.51
C LEU A 38 2.39 5.22 -12.26
N ARG A 39 1.94 4.00 -12.42
CA ARG A 39 1.82 3.05 -11.30
C ARG A 39 3.20 2.71 -10.72
N ASP A 40 4.22 2.60 -11.56
CA ASP A 40 5.61 2.41 -11.10
C ASP A 40 6.02 3.55 -10.15
N ILE A 41 5.74 4.78 -10.53
CA ILE A 41 6.04 5.98 -9.73
C ILE A 41 5.33 5.91 -8.37
N VAL A 42 4.05 5.55 -8.37
CA VAL A 42 3.27 5.48 -7.13
C VAL A 42 3.83 4.41 -6.20
N LEU A 43 4.11 3.21 -6.71
CA LEU A 43 4.66 2.14 -5.89
C LEU A 43 6.02 2.53 -5.30
N GLU A 44 6.90 3.15 -6.07
CA GLU A 44 8.18 3.64 -5.58
C GLU A 44 8.00 4.65 -4.43
N CYS A 45 7.04 5.56 -4.55
CA CYS A 45 6.74 6.53 -3.50
C CYS A 45 6.21 5.85 -2.24
N CYS A 46 5.40 4.81 -2.38
CA CYS A 46 4.92 4.03 -1.23
C CYS A 46 6.05 3.30 -0.52
N LEU A 47 7.01 2.76 -1.28
CA LEU A 47 8.16 2.03 -0.75
C LEU A 47 9.23 2.93 -0.14
N TYR A 48 9.27 4.20 -0.50
CA TYR A 48 10.34 5.12 -0.11
C TYR A 48 10.55 5.20 1.40
N HIS A 49 9.47 5.20 2.17
CA HIS A 49 9.54 5.30 3.63
C HIS A 49 9.72 3.97 4.34
N HIS A 50 9.69 2.84 3.60
CA HIS A 50 9.83 1.52 4.20
C HIS A 50 11.22 1.34 4.81
N GLY A 51 11.25 0.94 6.07
CA GLY A 51 12.50 0.72 6.82
C GLY A 51 13.07 1.99 7.47
N THR A 52 12.52 3.16 7.20
CA THR A 52 12.96 4.42 7.82
C THR A 52 11.89 5.04 8.70
N ARG A 53 10.72 5.32 8.16
CA ARG A 53 9.62 5.95 8.89
C ARG A 53 8.44 5.02 9.12
N ILE A 54 8.27 4.04 8.24
CA ILE A 54 7.23 3.03 8.36
C ILE A 54 7.82 1.66 8.10
N ARG A 55 7.11 0.64 8.58
CA ARG A 55 7.22 -0.69 8.05
C ARG A 55 6.01 -0.91 7.15
N LEU A 56 6.24 -0.98 5.86
CA LEU A 56 5.18 -1.28 4.91
C LEU A 56 4.98 -2.79 4.90
N HIS A 57 3.76 -3.24 5.16
CA HIS A 57 3.43 -4.67 5.18
C HIS A 57 2.93 -5.15 3.82
N ALA A 58 2.11 -4.35 3.18
CA ALA A 58 1.52 -4.66 1.88
C ALA A 58 1.12 -3.38 1.16
N ALA A 59 1.22 -3.41 -0.15
CA ALA A 59 0.77 -2.31 -1.01
C ALA A 59 0.28 -2.86 -2.34
N VAL A 60 -0.77 -2.25 -2.87
CA VAL A 60 -1.20 -2.50 -4.25
C VAL A 60 -1.59 -1.18 -4.90
N VAL A 61 -1.04 -0.95 -6.09
CA VAL A 61 -1.39 0.22 -6.90
C VAL A 61 -2.28 -0.25 -8.04
N MET A 62 -3.58 0.00 -7.88
CA MET A 62 -4.58 -0.29 -8.90
C MET A 62 -4.63 0.86 -9.91
N PRO A 63 -5.29 0.71 -11.06
CA PRO A 63 -5.36 1.80 -12.02
C PRO A 63 -5.91 3.11 -11.46
N GLU A 64 -6.90 3.07 -10.56
CA GLU A 64 -7.55 4.29 -10.06
C GLU A 64 -7.52 4.42 -8.54
N HIS A 65 -6.84 3.53 -7.82
CA HIS A 65 -6.73 3.63 -6.37
C HIS A 65 -5.52 2.85 -5.83
N VAL A 66 -5.20 3.12 -4.58
CA VAL A 66 -4.06 2.50 -3.88
C VAL A 66 -4.55 1.99 -2.54
N HIS A 67 -4.10 0.81 -2.16
CA HIS A 67 -4.27 0.29 -0.80
C HIS A 67 -2.90 0.06 -0.19
N LEU A 68 -2.73 0.53 1.03
CA LEU A 68 -1.51 0.34 1.82
C LEU A 68 -1.86 -0.24 3.17
N MET A 69 -0.96 -1.06 3.71
CA MET A 69 -0.99 -1.41 5.12
C MET A 69 0.41 -1.26 5.70
N PHE A 70 0.54 -0.43 6.72
CA PHE A 70 1.83 -0.11 7.31
C PHE A 70 1.73 0.21 8.79
N SER A 71 2.84 0.09 9.49
CA SER A 71 3.01 0.53 10.88
C SER A 71 4.01 1.68 10.91
N ALA A 72 3.74 2.70 11.71
CA ALA A 72 4.70 3.79 11.92
C ALA A 72 5.88 3.27 12.75
N LEU A 73 7.10 3.62 12.34
CA LEU A 73 8.29 3.38 13.11
C LEU A 73 8.51 4.52 14.10
N LYS A 74 9.43 4.32 15.03
CA LYS A 74 9.81 5.33 16.02
C LYS A 74 11.09 6.02 15.61
N ASP A 75 11.18 7.30 15.92
CA ASP A 75 12.38 8.10 15.73
C ASP A 75 13.41 7.85 16.85
N ALA A 76 14.52 8.59 16.81
CA ALA A 76 15.58 8.47 17.80
C ALA A 76 15.12 8.80 19.23
N ASN A 77 14.04 9.55 19.40
CA ASN A 77 13.47 9.92 20.69
C ASN A 77 12.39 8.93 21.16
N GLY A 78 12.14 7.86 20.41
CA GLY A 78 11.13 6.85 20.73
C GLY A 78 9.71 7.27 20.38
N GLU A 79 9.53 8.33 19.61
CA GLU A 79 8.22 8.80 19.18
C GLU A 79 7.89 8.31 17.78
N SER A 80 6.63 7.90 17.56
CA SER A 80 6.18 7.46 16.26
C SER A 80 6.18 8.60 15.25
N TYR A 81 6.65 8.30 14.02
CA TYR A 81 6.54 9.25 12.92
C TYR A 81 5.08 9.56 12.62
N SER A 82 4.82 10.80 12.21
CA SER A 82 3.47 11.27 11.94
C SER A 82 2.86 10.59 10.70
N ILE A 83 1.79 9.86 10.89
CA ILE A 83 1.07 9.20 9.81
C ILE A 83 0.49 10.21 8.81
N PRO A 84 -0.16 11.31 9.24
CA PRO A 84 -0.63 12.34 8.30
C PRO A 84 0.49 12.93 7.43
N GLU A 85 1.67 13.17 8.02
CA GLU A 85 2.82 13.69 7.27
C GLU A 85 3.34 12.68 6.25
N ILE A 86 3.40 11.40 6.62
CA ILE A 86 3.82 10.32 5.71
C ILE A 86 2.84 10.24 4.54
N MET A 87 1.55 10.22 4.80
CA MET A 87 0.52 10.14 3.75
C MET A 87 0.53 11.36 2.86
N GLN A 88 0.67 12.55 3.44
CA GLN A 88 0.80 13.79 2.67
C GLN A 88 2.02 13.74 1.75
N ASN A 89 3.14 13.25 2.24
CA ASN A 89 4.36 13.11 1.45
C ASN A 89 4.15 12.13 0.29
N ILE A 90 3.62 10.95 0.54
CA ILE A 90 3.35 9.96 -0.50
C ILE A 90 2.46 10.54 -1.59
N LYS A 91 1.36 11.18 -1.22
CA LYS A 91 0.41 11.75 -2.17
C LYS A 91 0.99 12.95 -2.93
N SER A 92 1.66 13.87 -2.25
CA SER A 92 2.20 15.07 -2.90
C SER A 92 3.39 14.77 -3.80
N VAL A 93 4.32 13.94 -3.33
CA VAL A 93 5.50 13.56 -4.13
C VAL A 93 5.08 12.74 -5.36
N SER A 94 4.20 11.76 -5.19
CA SER A 94 3.71 10.97 -6.32
C SER A 94 2.93 11.81 -7.31
N ALA A 95 2.09 12.73 -6.85
CA ALA A 95 1.35 13.65 -7.73
C ALA A 95 2.28 14.54 -8.54
N HIS A 96 3.32 15.09 -7.90
CA HIS A 96 4.30 15.92 -8.58
C HIS A 96 5.07 15.13 -9.66
N LYS A 97 5.54 13.95 -9.30
CA LYS A 97 6.28 13.09 -10.25
C LYS A 97 5.39 12.62 -11.41
N ILE A 98 4.14 12.27 -11.13
CA ILE A 98 3.16 11.88 -12.14
C ILE A 98 2.91 13.03 -13.13
N ASN A 99 2.62 14.22 -12.61
CA ASN A 99 2.37 15.39 -13.46
C ASN A 99 3.55 15.72 -14.34
N ARG A 100 4.77 15.61 -13.79
CA ARG A 100 6.00 15.83 -14.55
C ARG A 100 6.16 14.77 -15.64
N ALA A 101 6.00 13.50 -15.33
CA ALA A 101 6.19 12.40 -16.28
C ALA A 101 5.12 12.38 -17.38
N ALA A 102 3.88 12.74 -17.04
CA ALA A 102 2.76 12.77 -17.96
C ALA A 102 2.55 14.12 -18.65
N GLU A 103 3.42 15.10 -18.37
CA GLU A 103 3.32 16.46 -18.91
C GLU A 103 1.92 17.07 -18.70
N ARG A 104 1.42 16.93 -17.46
CA ARG A 104 0.09 17.41 -17.09
C ARG A 104 0.16 18.28 -15.83
N THR A 105 -0.91 19.01 -15.58
CA THR A 105 -1.07 19.83 -14.38
C THR A 105 -2.37 19.45 -13.68
N GLY A 106 -2.50 19.90 -12.42
CA GLY A 106 -3.72 19.71 -11.67
C GLY A 106 -3.68 18.52 -10.74
N LYS A 107 -4.82 18.22 -10.19
CA LYS A 107 -4.97 17.24 -9.12
C LYS A 107 -4.82 15.81 -9.62
N VAL A 108 -4.05 15.00 -8.91
CA VAL A 108 -3.87 13.56 -9.20
C VAL A 108 -4.74 12.72 -8.27
N TRP A 109 -4.74 13.04 -6.97
CA TRP A 109 -5.45 12.28 -5.95
C TRP A 109 -6.66 13.04 -5.42
N GLN A 110 -7.69 12.30 -5.00
CA GLN A 110 -8.75 12.88 -4.21
C GLN A 110 -8.17 13.36 -2.88
N THR A 111 -8.74 14.43 -2.34
CA THR A 111 -8.26 15.04 -1.09
C THR A 111 -8.36 14.07 0.08
N GLU A 112 -9.45 13.33 0.16
CA GLU A 112 -9.72 12.43 1.26
C GLU A 112 -9.12 11.05 1.04
N SER A 113 -8.80 10.39 2.15
CA SER A 113 -8.34 9.00 2.18
C SER A 113 -9.17 8.26 3.22
N PHE A 114 -9.36 6.96 3.00
CA PHE A 114 -9.96 6.08 4.00
C PHE A 114 -8.83 5.47 4.82
N ASP A 115 -9.00 5.40 6.14
CA ASP A 115 -8.07 4.68 7.00
C ASP A 115 -8.79 3.83 8.05
N HIS A 116 -8.12 2.78 8.50
CA HIS A 116 -8.64 1.87 9.50
C HIS A 116 -7.49 1.23 10.29
N VAL A 117 -7.53 1.35 11.61
CA VAL A 117 -6.53 0.76 12.50
C VAL A 117 -6.77 -0.74 12.63
N ILE A 118 -5.73 -1.53 12.42
CA ILE A 118 -5.77 -2.99 12.55
C ILE A 118 -5.56 -3.38 14.01
N ARG A 119 -6.48 -4.14 14.57
CA ARG A 119 -6.50 -4.44 16.01
C ARG A 119 -6.22 -5.90 16.37
N SER A 120 -6.15 -6.79 15.39
CA SER A 120 -5.90 -8.22 15.62
C SER A 120 -5.12 -8.86 14.48
N SER A 121 -4.49 -9.98 14.75
CA SER A 121 -3.85 -10.81 13.72
C SER A 121 -4.81 -11.25 12.64
N ARG A 122 -6.02 -11.59 13.02
CA ARG A 122 -7.05 -12.03 12.08
C ARG A 122 -7.42 -10.92 11.11
N GLU A 123 -7.58 -9.71 11.63
CA GLU A 123 -7.87 -8.54 10.83
C GLU A 123 -6.69 -8.19 9.92
N PHE A 124 -5.46 -8.30 10.43
CA PHE A 124 -4.24 -8.11 9.64
C PHE A 124 -4.22 -9.04 8.43
N GLU A 125 -4.41 -10.33 8.66
CA GLU A 125 -4.42 -11.33 7.59
C GLU A 125 -5.54 -11.08 6.59
N ALA A 126 -6.73 -10.70 7.05
CA ALA A 126 -7.85 -10.38 6.19
C ALA A 126 -7.57 -9.18 5.28
N LYS A 127 -6.90 -8.15 5.80
CA LYS A 127 -6.56 -6.96 5.01
C LYS A 127 -5.42 -7.21 4.03
N VAL A 128 -4.42 -8.00 4.41
CA VAL A 128 -3.38 -8.43 3.45
C VAL A 128 -4.01 -9.22 2.31
N ALA A 129 -4.90 -10.14 2.64
CA ALA A 129 -5.64 -10.91 1.65
C ALA A 129 -6.45 -10.01 0.72
N TYR A 130 -7.14 -9.02 1.27
CA TYR A 130 -7.89 -8.03 0.49
C TYR A 130 -6.98 -7.28 -0.50
N ILE A 131 -5.82 -6.84 -0.04
CA ILE A 131 -4.83 -6.15 -0.88
C ILE A 131 -4.33 -7.07 -2.00
N ALA A 132 -3.94 -8.29 -1.65
CA ALA A 132 -3.37 -9.24 -2.61
C ALA A 132 -4.39 -9.72 -3.64
N GLU A 133 -5.66 -9.88 -3.25
CA GLU A 133 -6.72 -10.33 -4.14
C GLU A 133 -7.25 -9.24 -5.06
N ASN A 134 -7.03 -7.98 -4.73
CA ASN A 134 -7.63 -6.87 -5.47
C ASN A 134 -7.42 -6.95 -6.98
N PRO A 135 -6.18 -7.17 -7.49
CA PRO A 135 -5.98 -7.28 -8.93
C PRO A 135 -6.63 -8.53 -9.54
N VAL A 136 -6.77 -9.62 -8.79
CA VAL A 136 -7.44 -10.83 -9.24
C VAL A 136 -8.95 -10.61 -9.31
N MET A 137 -9.54 -10.02 -8.28
CA MET A 137 -10.97 -9.69 -8.25
C MET A 137 -11.37 -8.71 -9.35
N ARG A 138 -10.47 -7.81 -9.71
CA ARG A 138 -10.67 -6.84 -10.79
C ARG A 138 -10.31 -7.41 -12.17
N ARG A 139 -9.95 -8.69 -12.23
CA ARG A 139 -9.63 -9.42 -13.48
C ARG A 139 -8.46 -8.81 -14.25
N LEU A 140 -7.50 -8.22 -13.55
CA LEU A 140 -6.29 -7.70 -14.17
C LEU A 140 -5.23 -8.79 -14.33
N VAL A 141 -5.24 -9.78 -13.45
CA VAL A 141 -4.39 -10.98 -13.49
C VAL A 141 -5.19 -12.18 -12.98
N ASP A 142 -4.72 -13.38 -13.29
CA ASP A 142 -5.34 -14.62 -12.79
C ASP A 142 -4.85 -14.99 -11.39
N ILE A 143 -3.59 -14.71 -11.09
CA ILE A 143 -2.98 -14.94 -9.78
C ILE A 143 -2.31 -13.67 -9.28
N ALA A 144 -2.29 -13.48 -7.97
CA ALA A 144 -1.81 -12.25 -7.34
C ALA A 144 -0.34 -11.95 -7.67
N SER A 145 0.51 -12.98 -7.66
CA SER A 145 1.95 -12.82 -7.94
C SER A 145 2.27 -12.27 -9.33
N ASP A 146 1.33 -12.37 -10.28
CA ASP A 146 1.52 -11.83 -11.63
C ASP A 146 1.25 -10.31 -11.71
N TYR A 147 0.69 -9.71 -10.66
CA TYR A 147 0.41 -8.28 -10.68
C TYR A 147 1.64 -7.49 -10.26
N LYS A 148 2.23 -6.76 -11.20
CA LYS A 148 3.48 -6.03 -11.01
C LYS A 148 3.46 -5.02 -9.86
N TRP A 149 2.31 -4.39 -9.61
CA TRP A 149 2.17 -3.32 -8.62
C TRP A 149 1.55 -3.80 -7.31
N LEU A 150 1.69 -5.07 -7.03
CA LEU A 150 1.43 -5.67 -5.72
C LEU A 150 2.76 -5.94 -5.04
N TRP A 151 2.90 -5.44 -3.82
CA TRP A 151 4.10 -5.67 -3.01
C TRP A 151 3.69 -6.17 -1.63
N LEU A 152 4.30 -7.26 -1.21
CA LEU A 152 4.17 -7.80 0.14
C LEU A 152 5.56 -7.80 0.79
N ASP A 153 5.64 -7.40 2.07
CA ASP A 153 6.91 -7.35 2.77
C ASP A 153 7.57 -8.73 2.77
N PRO A 154 8.75 -8.90 2.15
CA PRO A 154 9.42 -10.20 2.07
C PRO A 154 9.89 -10.73 3.42
N GLU A 155 9.94 -9.91 4.47
CA GLU A 155 10.20 -10.37 5.81
C GLU A 155 9.00 -11.10 6.43
N ASP A 156 7.79 -10.77 6.01
CA ASP A 156 6.55 -11.34 6.54
C ASP A 156 5.91 -12.37 5.60
N PHE A 157 6.15 -12.25 4.31
CA PHE A 157 5.46 -13.04 3.28
C PHE A 157 6.43 -13.63 2.26
N TYR A 158 6.00 -14.70 1.61
CA TYR A 158 6.71 -15.29 0.47
C TYR A 158 5.71 -15.93 -0.48
N TRP A 159 6.08 -16.01 -1.73
CA TRP A 159 5.26 -16.61 -2.79
C TRP A 159 5.44 -18.13 -2.88
#